data_bce7bc780a98ebfe379f308d9676dbc7
#
_entry.id   bce7bc780a98ebfe379f308d9676dbc7
#
_cell.length_a   1.000
_cell.length_b   1.000
_cell.length_c   1.000
_cell.angle_alpha   90.00
_cell.angle_beta   90.00
_cell.angle_gamma   90.00
#
_symmetry.space_group_name_H-M   'P 1'
#
loop_
_entity.id
_entity.type
_entity.pdbx_description
1 polymer ?
#
loop_
_entity_poly.entity_id
_entity_poly.type
_entity_poly.pdbx_seq_one_letter_code
_entity_poly.pdbx_strand_id
1 'polypeptide(L)'
;MIDYNIDAMYEIRKHLWQELILNKIFNDSDYYSDNIGKEIIPIIPVQQQPELNQFLSGKKHIVYDKIGLSYEDNWMICCEKMLFTIYATDFSEINQIRNLMLDVLRRMDDSAKDLNASKSTPKIKFFNTMVVEISPTEPSQELQGFLSADVILEVKYARITDGAGRFN
;
A
#
# COMPACT_ATOMS: atom_id res chain seq x y z
N MET A 1 17.11 12.32 -19.26
CA MET A 1 17.58 11.34 -18.25
C MET A 1 16.53 10.25 -18.11
N ILE A 2 16.98 9.02 -18.08
CA ILE A 2 16.08 7.87 -17.82
C ILE A 2 15.90 7.76 -16.31
N ASP A 3 14.65 7.77 -15.87
CA ASP A 3 14.30 7.54 -14.47
C ASP A 3 13.94 6.07 -14.27
N TYR A 4 14.73 5.37 -13.48
CA TYR A 4 14.49 3.96 -13.14
C TYR A 4 13.76 3.78 -11.81
N ASN A 5 13.44 4.87 -11.11
CA ASN A 5 12.74 4.81 -9.83
C ASN A 5 11.22 4.72 -10.06
N ILE A 6 10.78 3.60 -10.63
CA ILE A 6 9.38 3.31 -10.88
C ILE A 6 8.91 2.34 -9.81
N ASP A 7 7.99 2.78 -8.95
CA ASP A 7 7.48 2.00 -7.84
C ASP A 7 5.95 2.08 -7.79
N ALA A 8 5.31 0.96 -8.17
CA ALA A 8 3.86 0.82 -8.10
C ALA A 8 3.33 0.94 -6.66
N MET A 9 4.10 0.46 -5.68
CA MET A 9 3.71 0.54 -4.27
C MET A 9 3.60 1.98 -3.78
N TYR A 10 4.44 2.88 -4.28
CA TYR A 10 4.36 4.30 -3.94
C TYR A 10 2.99 4.88 -4.31
N GLU A 11 2.50 4.57 -5.50
CA GLU A 11 1.21 5.06 -5.97
C GLU A 11 0.04 4.44 -5.20
N ILE A 12 0.11 3.15 -4.91
CA ILE A 12 -0.89 2.44 -4.13
C ILE A 12 -0.93 2.98 -2.69
N ARG A 13 0.21 3.17 -2.06
CA ARG A 13 0.34 3.73 -0.73
C ARG A 13 -0.28 5.13 -0.63
N LYS A 14 0.05 5.98 -1.60
CA LYS A 14 -0.48 7.34 -1.67
C LYS A 14 -2.01 7.33 -1.83
N HIS A 15 -2.52 6.50 -2.74
CA HIS A 15 -3.95 6.40 -2.98
C HIS A 15 -4.70 5.87 -1.75
N LEU A 16 -4.20 4.81 -1.13
CA LEU A 16 -4.78 4.28 0.11
C LEU A 16 -4.80 5.31 1.23
N TRP A 17 -3.72 6.05 1.41
CA TRP A 17 -3.65 7.07 2.46
C TRP A 17 -4.69 8.17 2.23
N GLN A 18 -4.83 8.65 1.01
CA GLN A 18 -5.83 9.65 0.66
C GLN A 18 -7.26 9.16 0.96
N GLU A 19 -7.56 7.91 0.61
CA GLU A 19 -8.87 7.32 0.86
C GLU A 19 -9.14 7.07 2.35
N LEU A 20 -8.14 6.64 3.10
CA LEU A 20 -8.26 6.43 4.54
C LEU A 20 -8.55 7.73 5.30
N ILE A 21 -7.93 8.84 4.90
CA ILE A 21 -8.19 10.16 5.47
C ILE A 21 -9.56 10.68 5.04
N LEU A 22 -9.87 10.58 3.76
CA LEU A 22 -11.15 11.05 3.21
C LEU A 22 -12.35 10.39 3.90
N ASN A 23 -12.23 9.11 4.21
CA ASN A 23 -13.27 8.35 4.90
C ASN A 23 -13.16 8.43 6.43
N LYS A 24 -12.28 9.27 6.97
CA LYS A 24 -12.10 9.52 8.41
C LYS A 24 -11.74 8.27 9.23
N ILE A 25 -11.14 7.28 8.58
CA ILE A 25 -10.62 6.08 9.25
C ILE A 25 -9.30 6.41 9.96
N PHE A 26 -8.48 7.26 9.35
CA PHE A 26 -7.29 7.85 9.95
C PHE A 26 -7.45 9.36 10.09
N ASN A 27 -6.82 9.91 11.11
CA ASN A 27 -6.65 11.34 11.26
C ASN A 27 -5.17 11.67 11.06
N ASP A 28 -4.85 12.43 10.03
CA ASP A 28 -3.47 12.74 9.66
C ASP A 28 -2.68 13.46 10.79
N SER A 29 -3.35 14.28 11.58
CA SER A 29 -2.71 14.97 12.69
C SER A 29 -2.14 14.04 13.77
N ASP A 30 -2.67 12.83 13.92
CA ASP A 30 -2.19 11.82 14.86
C ASP A 30 -0.83 11.24 14.44
N TYR A 31 -0.43 11.45 13.21
CA TYR A 31 0.79 10.89 12.61
C TYR A 31 1.84 11.95 12.29
N TYR A 32 1.73 13.13 12.86
CA TYR A 32 2.77 14.14 12.76
C TYR A 32 3.87 13.86 13.79
N SER A 33 5.11 13.86 13.33
CA SER A 33 6.28 13.66 14.20
C SER A 33 7.03 14.97 14.40
N ASP A 34 7.03 15.46 15.64
CA ASP A 34 7.80 16.67 16.02
C ASP A 34 9.31 16.46 15.83
N ASN A 35 9.80 15.25 16.10
CA ASN A 35 11.23 14.92 15.97
C ASN A 35 11.72 14.97 14.52
N ILE A 36 10.85 14.58 13.59
CA ILE A 36 11.14 14.57 12.16
C ILE A 36 10.66 15.86 11.51
N GLY A 37 9.72 16.56 12.13
CA GLY A 37 9.15 17.80 11.62
C GLY A 37 8.21 17.63 10.45
N LYS A 38 7.64 16.43 10.28
CA LYS A 38 6.72 16.13 9.19
C LYS A 38 5.71 15.05 9.55
N GLU A 39 4.67 14.95 8.73
CA GLU A 39 3.72 13.85 8.76
C GLU A 39 4.37 12.56 8.30
N ILE A 40 4.10 11.48 9.03
CA ILE A 40 4.51 10.13 8.67
C ILE A 40 3.28 9.37 8.21
N ILE A 41 3.26 8.93 6.95
CA ILE A 41 2.18 8.09 6.45
C ILE A 41 2.30 6.71 7.12
N PRO A 42 1.28 6.26 7.88
CA PRO A 42 1.34 5.01 8.63
C PRO A 42 1.06 3.77 7.75
N ILE A 43 1.57 3.78 6.55
CA ILE A 43 1.64 2.66 5.62
C ILE A 43 3.13 2.53 5.28
N ILE A 44 3.83 1.66 5.99
CA ILE A 44 5.29 1.63 6.01
C ILE A 44 5.83 0.30 5.52
N PRO A 45 6.99 0.29 4.85
CA PRO A 45 7.65 -0.97 4.51
C PRO A 45 8.15 -1.68 5.77
N VAL A 46 8.14 -3.00 5.72
CA VAL A 46 8.55 -3.84 6.85
C VAL A 46 9.97 -3.50 7.34
N GLN A 47 10.84 -3.05 6.46
CA GLN A 47 12.22 -2.68 6.80
C GLN A 47 12.28 -1.42 7.70
N GLN A 48 11.29 -0.55 7.64
CA GLN A 48 11.21 0.67 8.45
C GLN A 48 10.48 0.46 9.78
N GLN A 49 9.85 -0.69 9.97
CA GLN A 49 9.06 -0.96 11.17
C GLN A 49 9.87 -0.80 12.47
N PRO A 50 11.12 -1.30 12.59
CA PRO A 50 11.88 -1.11 13.83
C PRO A 50 12.15 0.34 14.18
N GLU A 51 12.39 1.20 13.19
CA GLU A 51 12.67 2.62 13.42
C GLU A 51 11.43 3.40 13.87
N LEU A 52 10.25 2.97 13.44
CA LEU A 52 8.99 3.66 13.68
C LEU A 52 8.15 3.03 14.79
N ASN A 53 8.56 1.91 15.37
CA ASN A 53 7.78 1.21 16.39
C ASN A 53 7.44 2.10 17.61
N GLN A 54 8.38 2.90 18.06
CA GLN A 54 8.15 3.81 19.20
C GLN A 54 7.13 4.88 18.84
N PHE A 55 7.25 5.48 17.66
CA PHE A 55 6.30 6.49 17.18
C PHE A 55 4.90 5.91 16.99
N LEU A 56 4.81 4.69 16.45
CA LEU A 56 3.55 3.99 16.15
C LEU A 56 2.99 3.20 17.33
N SER A 57 3.61 3.29 18.51
CA SER A 57 3.15 2.60 19.72
C SER A 57 1.72 3.00 20.07
N GLY A 58 0.82 2.00 20.15
CA GLY A 58 -0.60 2.23 20.40
C GLY A 58 -1.39 2.83 19.24
N LYS A 59 -0.75 3.12 18.11
CA LYS A 59 -1.41 3.70 16.93
C LYS A 59 -1.65 2.65 15.86
N LYS A 60 -2.84 2.66 15.27
CA LYS A 60 -3.14 1.79 14.12
C LYS A 60 -2.26 2.18 12.94
N HIS A 61 -1.80 1.19 12.21
CA HIS A 61 -0.93 1.37 11.05
C HIS A 61 -0.94 0.12 10.16
N ILE A 62 -0.35 0.25 9.00
CA ILE A 62 -0.25 -0.82 8.01
C ILE A 62 1.24 -1.00 7.69
N VAL A 63 1.69 -2.24 7.71
CA VAL A 63 3.04 -2.62 7.28
C VAL A 63 2.91 -3.39 5.97
N TYR A 64 3.74 -3.08 4.99
CA TYR A 64 3.71 -3.80 3.72
C TYR A 64 5.05 -4.44 3.39
N ASP A 65 4.98 -5.52 2.63
CA ASP A 65 6.13 -6.21 2.09
C ASP A 65 5.84 -6.63 0.65
N LYS A 66 6.84 -6.51 -0.22
CA LYS A 66 6.77 -6.99 -1.59
C LYS A 66 7.18 -8.45 -1.60
N ILE A 67 6.23 -9.35 -1.83
CA ILE A 67 6.46 -10.80 -1.67
C ILE A 67 6.61 -11.54 -2.99
N GLY A 68 6.40 -10.88 -4.12
CA GLY A 68 6.59 -11.52 -5.41
C GLY A 68 6.56 -10.52 -6.55
N LEU A 69 7.38 -10.77 -7.55
CA LEU A 69 7.42 -9.99 -8.79
C LEU A 69 7.63 -10.95 -9.95
N SER A 70 6.78 -10.88 -10.95
CA SER A 70 6.93 -11.61 -12.19
C SER A 70 6.68 -10.70 -13.40
N TYR A 71 7.20 -11.10 -14.54
CA TYR A 71 6.97 -10.40 -15.80
C TYR A 71 6.19 -11.31 -16.75
N GLU A 72 5.31 -10.72 -17.54
CA GLU A 72 4.68 -11.42 -18.66
C GLU A 72 5.67 -11.55 -19.83
N ASP A 73 5.24 -12.17 -20.94
CA ASP A 73 6.06 -12.30 -22.16
C ASP A 73 6.60 -10.94 -22.63
N ASN A 74 5.82 -9.88 -22.44
CA ASN A 74 6.31 -8.52 -22.56
C ASN A 74 6.89 -8.09 -21.19
N TRP A 75 8.21 -8.00 -21.09
CA TRP A 75 8.92 -7.65 -19.87
C TRP A 75 8.55 -6.29 -19.26
N MET A 76 7.89 -5.42 -20.01
CA MET A 76 7.37 -4.16 -19.50
C MET A 76 6.10 -4.33 -18.68
N ILE A 77 5.43 -5.48 -18.77
CA ILE A 77 4.22 -5.79 -18.01
C ILE A 77 4.61 -6.61 -16.79
N CYS A 78 4.36 -6.04 -15.64
CA CYS A 78 4.75 -6.61 -14.35
C CYS A 78 3.51 -7.07 -13.58
N CYS A 79 3.65 -8.21 -12.90
CA CYS A 79 2.70 -8.67 -11.88
C CYS A 79 3.43 -8.68 -10.54
N GLU A 80 2.96 -7.88 -9.58
CA GLU A 80 3.60 -7.71 -8.29
C GLU A 80 2.64 -8.10 -7.18
N LYS A 81 3.11 -8.91 -6.23
CA LYS A 81 2.35 -9.28 -5.03
C LYS A 81 2.85 -8.49 -3.83
N MET A 82 1.91 -7.97 -3.07
CA MET A 82 2.17 -7.15 -1.89
C MET A 82 1.38 -7.71 -0.71
N LEU A 83 2.07 -7.93 0.39
CA LEU A 83 1.45 -8.30 1.66
C LEU A 83 1.26 -7.04 2.49
N PHE A 84 0.03 -6.75 2.88
CA PHE A 84 -0.30 -5.71 3.83
C PHE A 84 -0.70 -6.35 5.15
N THR A 85 -0.04 -5.98 6.24
CA THR A 85 -0.44 -6.37 7.59
C THR A 85 -1.00 -5.14 8.31
N ILE A 86 -2.26 -5.22 8.69
CA ILE A 86 -2.98 -4.16 9.39
C ILE A 86 -2.81 -4.39 10.88
N TYR A 87 -2.34 -3.38 11.60
CA TYR A 87 -2.21 -3.42 13.06
C TYR A 87 -3.12 -2.37 13.69
N ALA A 88 -3.91 -2.80 14.68
CA ALA A 88 -4.71 -1.91 15.52
C ALA A 88 -4.96 -2.57 16.88
N THR A 89 -5.38 -1.77 17.84
CA THR A 89 -5.68 -2.28 19.20
C THR A 89 -7.14 -2.67 19.36
N ASP A 90 -7.98 -2.32 18.40
CA ASP A 90 -9.43 -2.57 18.40
C ASP A 90 -9.83 -3.34 17.15
N PHE A 91 -10.65 -4.36 17.33
CA PHE A 91 -11.19 -5.17 16.24
C PHE A 91 -11.97 -4.33 15.21
N SER A 92 -12.73 -3.34 15.66
CA SER A 92 -13.49 -2.49 14.74
C SER A 92 -12.59 -1.64 13.83
N GLU A 93 -11.46 -1.19 14.34
CA GLU A 93 -10.48 -0.45 13.54
C GLU A 93 -9.86 -1.31 12.44
N ILE A 94 -9.51 -2.56 12.77
CA ILE A 94 -9.04 -3.54 11.77
C ILE A 94 -10.09 -3.72 10.66
N ASN A 95 -11.35 -3.89 11.05
CA ASN A 95 -12.43 -4.09 10.08
C ASN A 95 -12.63 -2.87 9.18
N GLN A 96 -12.57 -1.67 9.73
CA GLN A 96 -12.71 -0.44 8.94
C GLN A 96 -11.60 -0.30 7.90
N ILE A 97 -10.37 -0.53 8.31
CA ILE A 97 -9.21 -0.45 7.41
C ILE A 97 -9.30 -1.52 6.33
N ARG A 98 -9.55 -2.77 6.73
CA ARG A 98 -9.65 -3.88 5.79
C ARG A 98 -10.77 -3.67 4.77
N ASN A 99 -11.94 -3.26 5.23
CA ASN A 99 -13.09 -3.04 4.34
C ASN A 99 -12.83 -1.92 3.35
N LEU A 100 -12.18 -0.84 3.78
CA LEU A 100 -11.80 0.23 2.86
C LEU A 100 -10.77 -0.27 1.84
N MET A 101 -9.77 -1.02 2.26
CA MET A 101 -8.78 -1.58 1.34
C MET A 101 -9.44 -2.48 0.30
N LEU A 102 -10.40 -3.31 0.73
CA LEU A 102 -11.16 -4.16 -0.19
C LEU A 102 -11.99 -3.32 -1.17
N ASP A 103 -12.63 -2.28 -0.68
CA ASP A 103 -13.44 -1.40 -1.54
C ASP A 103 -12.58 -0.70 -2.60
N VAL A 104 -11.41 -0.23 -2.22
CA VAL A 104 -10.51 0.55 -3.10
C VAL A 104 -9.71 -0.35 -4.05
N LEU A 105 -9.28 -1.54 -3.61
CA LEU A 105 -8.30 -2.36 -4.33
C LEU A 105 -8.86 -3.64 -4.96
N ARG A 106 -10.09 -4.02 -4.67
CA ARG A 106 -10.68 -5.27 -5.17
C ARG A 106 -11.44 -5.11 -6.48
N ARG A 107 -11.66 -3.90 -6.93
CA ARG A 107 -12.50 -3.61 -8.09
C ARG A 107 -11.85 -3.88 -9.44
N MET A 108 -10.70 -4.56 -9.47
CA MET A 108 -10.00 -4.91 -10.70
C MET A 108 -9.75 -3.69 -11.61
N ASP A 109 -10.41 -3.63 -12.77
CA ASP A 109 -10.22 -2.55 -13.74
C ASP A 109 -10.63 -1.17 -13.21
N ASP A 110 -11.65 -1.09 -12.38
CA ASP A 110 -12.10 0.17 -11.79
C ASP A 110 -11.07 0.71 -10.78
N SER A 111 -10.47 -0.17 -9.98
CA SER A 111 -9.36 0.22 -9.10
C SER A 111 -8.16 0.73 -9.90
N ALA A 112 -7.86 0.09 -11.02
CA ALA A 112 -6.79 0.53 -11.92
C ALA A 112 -7.08 1.90 -12.53
N LYS A 113 -8.33 2.18 -12.91
CA LYS A 113 -8.73 3.51 -13.40
C LYS A 113 -8.53 4.58 -12.34
N ASP A 114 -8.90 4.31 -11.11
CA ASP A 114 -8.73 5.25 -10.00
C ASP A 114 -7.24 5.51 -9.73
N LEU A 115 -6.41 4.48 -9.72
CA LEU A 115 -4.96 4.61 -9.57
C LEU A 115 -4.34 5.40 -10.72
N ASN A 116 -4.75 5.14 -11.96
CA ASN A 116 -4.26 5.87 -13.14
C ASN A 116 -4.67 7.35 -13.11
N ALA A 117 -5.85 7.66 -12.56
CA ALA A 117 -6.34 9.03 -12.44
C ALA A 117 -5.59 9.81 -11.35
N SER A 118 -5.18 9.16 -10.26
CA SER A 118 -4.55 9.79 -9.09
C SER A 118 -3.03 9.72 -9.10
N LYS A 119 -2.42 8.91 -9.96
CA LYS A 119 -0.97 8.70 -9.98
C LYS A 119 -0.20 9.98 -10.30
N SER A 120 0.94 10.16 -9.64
CA SER A 120 1.90 11.22 -9.95
C SER A 120 3.04 10.76 -10.86
N THR A 121 3.21 9.45 -11.02
CA THR A 121 4.26 8.85 -11.86
C THR A 121 3.71 8.57 -13.26
N PRO A 122 4.08 9.36 -14.29
CA PRO A 122 3.53 9.17 -15.64
C PRO A 122 4.01 7.89 -16.32
N LYS A 123 5.06 7.26 -15.82
CA LYS A 123 5.73 6.10 -16.41
C LYS A 123 5.15 4.75 -16.01
N ILE A 124 4.10 4.75 -15.20
CA ILE A 124 3.37 3.55 -14.79
C ILE A 124 1.94 3.64 -15.34
N LYS A 125 1.44 2.53 -15.87
CA LYS A 125 0.03 2.37 -16.21
C LYS A 125 -0.49 1.11 -15.52
N PHE A 126 -1.47 1.28 -14.65
CA PHE A 126 -2.14 0.17 -13.97
C PHE A 126 -3.17 -0.47 -14.90
N PHE A 127 -3.18 -1.81 -14.94
CA PHE A 127 -4.17 -2.59 -15.67
C PHE A 127 -5.25 -3.15 -14.76
N ASN A 128 -4.85 -3.79 -13.65
CA ASN A 128 -5.79 -4.25 -12.65
C ASN A 128 -5.14 -4.40 -11.29
N THR A 129 -5.99 -4.45 -10.27
CA THR A 129 -5.62 -4.81 -8.91
C THR A 129 -6.58 -5.89 -8.43
N MET A 130 -6.09 -6.87 -7.69
CA MET A 130 -6.88 -7.97 -7.18
C MET A 130 -6.42 -8.36 -5.78
N VAL A 131 -7.37 -8.44 -4.86
CA VAL A 131 -7.10 -9.01 -3.54
C VAL A 131 -7.20 -10.53 -3.68
N VAL A 132 -6.09 -11.23 -3.45
CA VAL A 132 -6.01 -12.68 -3.66
C VAL A 132 -6.19 -13.46 -2.36
N GLU A 133 -5.91 -12.85 -1.21
CA GLU A 133 -6.05 -13.51 0.08
C GLU A 133 -6.30 -12.51 1.20
N ILE A 134 -7.13 -12.91 2.17
CA ILE A 134 -7.44 -12.15 3.38
C ILE A 134 -7.35 -13.11 4.55
N SER A 135 -6.59 -12.74 5.60
CA SER A 135 -6.55 -13.54 6.83
C SER A 135 -7.60 -13.07 7.82
N PRO A 136 -8.02 -13.95 8.76
CA PRO A 136 -8.82 -13.51 9.90
C PRO A 136 -8.01 -12.57 10.81
N THR A 137 -8.73 -11.76 11.59
CA THR A 137 -8.12 -10.91 12.62
C THR A 137 -7.77 -11.75 13.83
N GLU A 138 -6.54 -11.63 14.31
CA GLU A 138 -6.05 -12.37 15.47
C GLU A 138 -5.06 -11.53 16.29
N PRO A 139 -4.77 -11.90 17.55
CA PRO A 139 -3.71 -11.22 18.31
C PRO A 139 -2.38 -11.32 17.58
N SER A 140 -1.66 -10.19 17.47
CA SER A 140 -0.36 -10.16 16.82
C SER A 140 0.71 -10.83 17.67
N GLN A 141 1.51 -11.69 17.05
CA GLN A 141 2.68 -12.28 17.69
C GLN A 141 3.90 -11.34 17.62
N GLU A 142 3.92 -10.45 16.64
CA GLU A 142 5.05 -9.54 16.41
C GLU A 142 4.96 -8.26 17.24
N LEU A 143 3.77 -7.71 17.42
CA LEU A 143 3.53 -6.48 18.16
C LEU A 143 2.58 -6.76 19.33
N GLN A 144 3.14 -6.80 20.54
CA GLN A 144 2.37 -7.04 21.75
C GLN A 144 1.30 -5.96 21.95
N GLY A 145 0.09 -6.39 22.28
CA GLY A 145 -1.04 -5.49 22.51
C GLY A 145 -1.80 -5.10 21.26
N PHE A 146 -1.34 -5.52 20.06
CA PHE A 146 -2.04 -5.29 18.80
C PHE A 146 -2.80 -6.53 18.34
N LEU A 147 -3.88 -6.28 17.61
CA LEU A 147 -4.48 -7.25 16.69
C LEU A 147 -3.89 -7.04 15.30
N SER A 148 -3.87 -8.07 14.49
CA SER A 148 -3.40 -7.99 13.11
C SER A 148 -4.30 -8.76 12.15
N ALA A 149 -4.33 -8.32 10.90
CA ALA A 149 -4.95 -9.01 9.78
C ALA A 149 -4.14 -8.75 8.52
N ASP A 150 -4.05 -9.76 7.66
CA ASP A 150 -3.28 -9.69 6.42
C ASP A 150 -4.19 -9.55 5.21
N VAL A 151 -3.75 -8.76 4.25
CA VAL A 151 -4.35 -8.63 2.92
C VAL A 151 -3.25 -8.80 1.89
N ILE A 152 -3.41 -9.75 0.98
CA ILE A 152 -2.48 -9.94 -0.13
C ILE A 152 -3.11 -9.37 -1.39
N LEU A 153 -2.40 -8.43 -2.00
CA LEU A 153 -2.79 -7.75 -3.23
C LEU A 153 -1.89 -8.19 -4.37
N GLU A 154 -2.50 -8.46 -5.53
CA GLU A 154 -1.79 -8.63 -6.78
C GLU A 154 -2.08 -7.45 -7.69
N VAL A 155 -1.05 -6.83 -8.23
CA VAL A 155 -1.14 -5.65 -9.08
C VAL A 155 -0.47 -5.94 -10.40
N LYS A 156 -1.20 -5.68 -11.49
CA LYS A 156 -0.66 -5.75 -12.84
C LYS A 156 -0.51 -4.35 -13.40
N TYR A 157 0.69 -4.01 -13.83
CA TYR A 157 0.99 -2.70 -14.38
C TYR A 157 2.05 -2.77 -15.48
N ALA A 158 2.05 -1.77 -16.34
CA ALA A 158 3.09 -1.60 -17.35
C ALA A 158 4.02 -0.46 -16.99
N ARG A 159 5.26 -0.60 -17.39
CA ARG A 159 6.24 0.49 -17.42
C ARG A 159 6.24 1.09 -18.81
N ILE A 160 5.96 2.39 -18.88
CA ILE A 160 5.87 3.09 -20.16
C ILE A 160 7.28 3.48 -20.60
N THR A 161 7.61 3.14 -21.86
CA THR A 161 8.92 3.45 -22.46
C THR A 161 8.81 4.60 -23.45
N ASP A 162 9.95 5.08 -23.92
CA ASP A 162 10.07 6.13 -24.93
C ASP A 162 9.91 5.62 -26.39
N GLY A 163 9.44 4.40 -26.56
CA GLY A 163 9.34 3.75 -27.87
C GLY A 163 10.64 3.11 -28.34
N ALA A 164 11.77 3.36 -27.67
CA ALA A 164 13.05 2.71 -27.94
C ALA A 164 13.29 1.49 -27.03
N GLY A 165 12.28 1.04 -26.30
CA GLY A 165 12.38 -0.05 -25.34
C GLY A 165 13.00 0.33 -24.01
N ARG A 166 13.20 1.63 -23.75
CA ARG A 166 13.73 2.14 -22.48
C ARG A 166 12.67 2.88 -21.70
N PHE A 167 12.83 2.92 -20.36
CA PHE A 167 11.93 3.72 -19.53
C PHE A 167 12.19 5.21 -19.72
N ASN A 168 11.13 5.96 -19.83
CA ASN A 168 11.17 7.40 -19.95
C ASN A 168 11.35 8.07 -18.59
#